data_26dc81dda0c1136381cc26e8b0e6df55
#
_entry.id   26dc81dda0c1136381cc26e8b0e6df55
#
_cell.length_a   1.000
_cell.length_b   1.000
_cell.length_c   1.000
_cell.angle_alpha   90.00
_cell.angle_beta   90.00
_cell.angle_gamma   90.00
#
_symmetry.space_group_name_H-M   'P 1'
#
loop_
_entity.id
_entity.type
_entity.pdbx_description
1 polymer ?
#
loop_
_entity_poly.entity_id
_entity_poly.type
_entity_poly.pdbx_seq_one_letter_code
_entity_poly.pdbx_strand_id
1 'polypeptide(L)'
;SAASDVYKRQQSYIDGNGKSTSRTIRKLGTLNELLVEHGPTRDDVMAWAKEQARIETEKYELEKETLSIPVVFHPNRKIPYGERRCFDGGYLFLQTIYYELGMDRICRKIRNRHHYEYDLNAILSDLIYTRVLEPGSKRSSYAAAKKFLEPPTYEQHDIYRALSVLASECDLIQSEVYKNSKSVINRNDHILYYDCTNYYFEIEQEEGDKKYGKSKEHRPNPIIQMGLFTDGDGIPLAFSTFPGNQNEQKSLE
;
A
#
# COMPACT_ATOMS: atom_id res chain seq x y z
N SER A 1 9.07 -42.07 14.50
CA SER A 1 9.58 -40.72 14.80
C SER A 1 8.38 -39.85 15.07
N ALA A 2 8.16 -39.49 16.35
CA ALA A 2 7.08 -38.58 16.74
C ALA A 2 7.36 -37.21 16.10
N ALA A 3 6.52 -36.81 15.16
CA ALA A 3 6.52 -35.47 14.65
C ALA A 3 6.22 -34.55 15.83
N SER A 4 7.16 -33.67 16.16
CA SER A 4 6.99 -32.66 17.20
C SER A 4 5.79 -31.78 16.83
N ASP A 5 4.74 -31.82 17.63
CA ASP A 5 3.53 -31.01 17.43
C ASP A 5 3.92 -29.52 17.57
N VAL A 6 3.94 -28.83 16.44
CA VAL A 6 4.22 -27.40 16.39
C VAL A 6 2.90 -26.64 16.45
N TYR A 7 2.72 -25.88 17.51
CA TYR A 7 1.58 -25.00 17.69
C TYR A 7 1.73 -23.75 16.79
N LYS A 8 0.66 -23.46 16.06
CA LYS A 8 0.61 -22.34 15.13
C LYS A 8 -0.66 -21.53 15.37
N ARG A 9 -0.53 -20.25 15.35
CA ARG A 9 -1.69 -19.37 15.27
C ARG A 9 -2.12 -19.20 13.84
N GLN A 10 -3.42 -19.39 13.59
CA GLN A 10 -4.04 -19.25 12.29
C GLN A 10 -5.12 -18.18 12.33
N GLN A 11 -5.26 -17.44 11.24
CA GLN A 11 -6.36 -16.52 10.98
C GLN A 11 -7.24 -17.10 9.90
N SER A 12 -8.53 -17.22 10.16
CA SER A 12 -9.52 -17.56 9.14
C SER A 12 -9.83 -16.35 8.29
N TYR A 13 -9.95 -16.54 6.99
CA TYR A 13 -10.38 -15.52 6.04
C TYR A 13 -11.17 -16.17 4.90
N ILE A 14 -11.93 -15.36 4.17
CA ILE A 14 -12.65 -15.81 2.98
C ILE A 14 -11.74 -15.50 1.79
N ASP A 15 -11.40 -16.50 0.99
CA ASP A 15 -10.61 -16.32 -0.22
C ASP A 15 -11.42 -15.65 -1.35
N GLY A 16 -10.75 -15.30 -2.45
CA GLY A 16 -11.38 -14.65 -3.60
C GLY A 16 -12.49 -15.48 -4.28
N ASN A 17 -12.64 -16.75 -3.93
CA ASN A 17 -13.68 -17.67 -4.40
C ASN A 17 -14.83 -17.82 -3.39
N GLY A 18 -14.84 -17.06 -2.31
CA GLY A 18 -15.86 -17.14 -1.25
C GLY A 18 -15.68 -18.35 -0.30
N LYS A 19 -14.55 -19.06 -0.37
CA LYS A 19 -14.30 -20.22 0.49
C LYS A 19 -13.54 -19.79 1.75
N SER A 20 -14.04 -20.26 2.91
CA SER A 20 -13.33 -20.08 4.17
C SER A 20 -12.04 -20.87 4.18
N THR A 21 -10.92 -20.20 4.41
CA THR A 21 -9.59 -20.77 4.52
C THR A 21 -8.85 -20.15 5.71
N SER A 22 -7.67 -20.69 6.05
CA SER A 22 -6.87 -20.17 7.14
C SER A 22 -5.42 -20.01 6.75
N ARG A 23 -4.78 -18.94 7.23
CA ARG A 23 -3.34 -18.73 7.09
C ARG A 23 -2.65 -18.74 8.45
N THR A 24 -1.43 -19.27 8.48
CA THR A 24 -0.59 -19.20 9.67
C THR A 24 -0.01 -17.80 9.82
N ILE A 25 -0.37 -17.10 10.92
CA ILE A 25 0.17 -15.77 11.23
C ILE A 25 1.50 -15.90 11.97
N ARG A 26 1.58 -16.83 12.94
CA ARG A 26 2.75 -17.01 13.79
C ARG A 26 2.90 -18.47 14.19
N LYS A 27 4.14 -18.96 14.23
CA LYS A 27 4.49 -20.20 14.93
C LYS A 27 4.68 -19.84 16.40
N LEU A 28 4.03 -20.58 17.28
CA LEU A 28 4.09 -20.35 18.72
C LEU A 28 5.23 -21.15 19.37
N GLY A 29 5.61 -22.28 18.79
CA GLY A 29 6.65 -23.15 19.26
C GLY A 29 6.20 -24.62 19.32
N THR A 30 7.09 -25.50 19.76
CA THR A 30 6.78 -26.90 20.02
C THR A 30 6.09 -27.04 21.38
N LEU A 31 5.32 -28.13 21.58
CA LEU A 31 4.67 -28.37 22.87
C LEU A 31 5.67 -28.38 24.03
N ASN A 32 6.84 -28.98 23.83
CA ASN A 32 7.85 -29.07 24.89
C ASN A 32 8.43 -27.69 25.29
N GLU A 33 8.66 -26.82 24.33
CA GLU A 33 9.09 -25.41 24.59
C GLU A 33 8.01 -24.66 25.36
N LEU A 34 6.75 -24.77 24.92
CA LEU A 34 5.63 -24.06 25.52
C LEU A 34 5.27 -24.58 26.94
N LEU A 35 5.48 -25.87 27.23
CA LEU A 35 5.31 -26.41 28.57
C LEU A 35 6.34 -25.85 29.57
N VAL A 36 7.55 -25.55 29.10
CA VAL A 36 8.59 -24.95 29.95
C VAL A 36 8.27 -23.49 30.28
N GLU A 37 7.70 -22.75 29.32
CA GLU A 37 7.47 -21.31 29.45
C GLU A 37 6.12 -20.96 30.07
N HIS A 38 5.07 -21.78 29.85
CA HIS A 38 3.69 -21.39 30.12
C HIS A 38 2.91 -22.33 31.05
N GLY A 39 3.56 -23.39 31.56
CA GLY A 39 2.99 -24.27 32.59
C GLY A 39 3.18 -25.75 32.29
N PRO A 40 3.10 -26.61 33.31
CA PRO A 40 3.49 -28.01 33.22
C PRO A 40 2.48 -28.89 32.48
N THR A 41 1.29 -28.39 32.17
CA THR A 41 0.23 -29.17 31.53
C THR A 41 -0.14 -28.62 30.14
N ARG A 42 -0.63 -29.51 29.27
CA ARG A 42 -1.15 -29.11 27.98
C ARG A 42 -2.32 -28.12 28.09
N ASP A 43 -3.10 -28.21 29.16
CA ASP A 43 -4.22 -27.30 29.37
C ASP A 43 -3.74 -25.89 29.70
N ASP A 44 -2.62 -25.73 30.43
CA ASP A 44 -2.00 -24.42 30.69
C ASP A 44 -1.53 -23.76 29.41
N VAL A 45 -0.86 -24.51 28.54
CA VAL A 45 -0.41 -24.04 27.22
C VAL A 45 -1.60 -23.63 26.35
N MET A 46 -2.70 -24.41 26.37
CA MET A 46 -3.91 -24.08 25.61
C MET A 46 -4.63 -22.87 26.16
N ALA A 47 -4.67 -22.69 27.48
CA ALA A 47 -5.24 -21.50 28.11
C ALA A 47 -4.44 -20.24 27.73
N TRP A 48 -3.11 -20.31 27.81
CA TRP A 48 -2.24 -19.24 27.37
C TRP A 48 -2.44 -18.92 25.87
N ALA A 49 -2.49 -19.93 25.00
CA ALA A 49 -2.66 -19.73 23.57
C ALA A 49 -4.02 -19.09 23.22
N LYS A 50 -5.08 -19.46 23.94
CA LYS A 50 -6.42 -18.84 23.81
C LYS A 50 -6.40 -17.38 24.25
N GLU A 51 -5.72 -17.05 25.35
CA GLU A 51 -5.59 -15.68 25.83
C GLU A 51 -4.80 -14.81 24.84
N GLN A 52 -3.71 -15.32 24.28
CA GLN A 52 -2.98 -14.62 23.23
C GLN A 52 -3.85 -14.37 21.98
N ALA A 53 -4.68 -15.36 21.60
CA ALA A 53 -5.62 -15.22 20.50
C ALA A 53 -6.67 -14.15 20.79
N ARG A 54 -7.17 -14.06 22.05
CA ARG A 54 -8.13 -13.05 22.47
C ARG A 54 -7.54 -11.64 22.39
N ILE A 55 -6.36 -11.43 22.99
CA ILE A 55 -5.66 -10.13 23.00
C ILE A 55 -5.42 -9.60 21.58
N GLU A 56 -4.94 -10.47 20.69
CA GLU A 56 -4.68 -10.04 19.32
C GLU A 56 -5.95 -9.86 18.49
N THR A 57 -7.05 -10.57 18.81
CA THR A 57 -8.36 -10.34 18.18
C THR A 57 -8.91 -8.99 18.59
N GLU A 58 -8.87 -8.66 19.89
CA GLU A 58 -9.26 -7.35 20.40
C GLU A 58 -8.42 -6.22 19.76
N LYS A 59 -7.11 -6.45 19.64
CA LYS A 59 -6.24 -5.49 18.95
C LYS A 59 -6.61 -5.31 17.48
N TYR A 60 -6.92 -6.39 16.78
CA TYR A 60 -7.37 -6.33 15.39
C TYR A 60 -8.72 -5.62 15.24
N GLU A 61 -9.67 -5.88 16.14
CA GLU A 61 -10.98 -5.22 16.16
C GLU A 61 -10.83 -3.72 16.46
N LEU A 62 -9.97 -3.36 17.41
CA LEU A 62 -9.66 -1.97 17.72
C LEU A 62 -8.98 -1.25 16.52
N GLU A 63 -8.06 -1.92 15.85
CA GLU A 63 -7.45 -1.40 14.61
C GLU A 63 -8.49 -1.26 13.50
N LYS A 64 -9.46 -2.16 13.40
CA LYS A 64 -10.57 -2.09 12.44
C LYS A 64 -11.55 -0.97 12.76
N GLU A 65 -11.84 -0.72 14.03
CA GLU A 65 -12.66 0.41 14.47
C GLU A 65 -12.01 1.77 14.13
N THR A 66 -10.69 1.86 14.22
CA THR A 66 -9.95 3.08 13.83
C THR A 66 -9.98 3.35 12.32
N LEU A 67 -10.36 2.36 11.50
CA LEU A 67 -10.60 2.54 10.06
C LEU A 67 -12.02 3.04 9.75
N SER A 68 -12.90 3.19 10.74
CA SER A 68 -14.22 3.77 10.56
C SER A 68 -14.15 5.29 10.53
N ILE A 69 -14.84 5.91 9.57
CA ILE A 69 -15.01 7.36 9.51
C ILE A 69 -16.35 7.69 10.16
N PRO A 70 -16.39 8.27 11.37
CA PRO A 70 -17.63 8.66 12.00
C PRO A 70 -18.20 9.90 11.29
N VAL A 71 -19.31 9.73 10.58
CA VAL A 71 -20.07 10.83 10.01
C VAL A 71 -21.16 11.23 10.98
N VAL A 72 -21.01 12.40 11.62
CA VAL A 72 -21.99 12.90 12.59
C VAL A 72 -23.05 13.72 11.87
N PHE A 73 -24.29 13.22 11.89
CA PHE A 73 -25.45 13.96 11.39
C PHE A 73 -26.17 14.65 12.56
N HIS A 74 -26.35 15.95 12.42
CA HIS A 74 -27.18 16.74 13.33
C HIS A 74 -28.51 17.07 12.65
N PRO A 75 -29.58 16.31 12.87
CA PRO A 75 -30.86 16.46 12.15
C PRO A 75 -31.49 17.84 12.33
N ASN A 76 -31.18 18.53 13.43
CA ASN A 76 -31.72 19.85 13.75
C ASN A 76 -30.81 21.02 13.31
N ARG A 77 -29.65 20.77 12.71
CA ARG A 77 -28.76 21.81 12.24
C ARG A 77 -29.17 22.23 10.82
N LYS A 78 -29.64 23.47 10.69
CA LYS A 78 -29.92 24.05 9.37
C LYS A 78 -28.60 24.27 8.62
N ILE A 79 -28.58 23.86 7.36
CA ILE A 79 -27.46 24.15 6.46
C ILE A 79 -27.60 25.61 6.01
N PRO A 80 -26.60 26.47 6.20
CA PRO A 80 -26.65 27.85 5.72
C PRO A 80 -26.85 27.91 4.21
N TYR A 81 -27.59 28.92 3.76
CA TYR A 81 -27.81 29.13 2.33
C TYR A 81 -26.47 29.33 1.59
N GLY A 82 -26.23 28.56 0.51
CA GLY A 82 -24.98 28.60 -0.25
C GLY A 82 -23.88 27.67 0.27
N GLU A 83 -24.05 27.04 1.43
CA GLU A 83 -23.09 26.03 1.92
C GLU A 83 -23.30 24.69 1.13
N ARG A 84 -22.27 24.26 0.42
CA ARG A 84 -22.26 22.92 -0.23
C ARG A 84 -21.70 21.89 0.74
N ARG A 85 -22.48 20.88 1.07
CA ARG A 85 -22.08 19.69 1.82
C ARG A 85 -22.10 18.48 0.91
N CYS A 86 -21.33 18.55 -0.15
CA CYS A 86 -21.15 17.46 -1.10
C CYS A 86 -19.73 16.92 -0.90
N PHE A 87 -19.63 15.62 -0.61
CA PHE A 87 -18.37 14.93 -0.42
C PHE A 87 -18.22 13.82 -1.44
N ASP A 88 -17.01 13.62 -1.94
CA ASP A 88 -16.68 12.53 -2.83
C ASP A 88 -16.32 11.31 -2.00
N GLY A 89 -17.22 10.32 -1.92
CA GLY A 89 -17.07 9.10 -1.11
C GLY A 89 -16.45 7.92 -1.87
N GLY A 90 -16.19 8.04 -3.17
CA GLY A 90 -15.69 6.95 -4.00
C GLY A 90 -14.33 6.40 -3.54
N TYR A 91 -13.51 7.22 -2.89
CA TYR A 91 -12.21 6.83 -2.37
C TYR A 91 -12.30 5.79 -1.23
N LEU A 92 -13.42 5.65 -0.54
CA LEU A 92 -13.59 4.71 0.57
C LEU A 92 -13.37 3.26 0.15
N PHE A 93 -13.73 2.90 -1.09
CA PHE A 93 -13.42 1.58 -1.63
C PHE A 93 -11.92 1.37 -1.83
N LEU A 94 -11.22 2.40 -2.31
CA LEU A 94 -9.77 2.36 -2.49
C LEU A 94 -9.05 2.37 -1.14
N GLN A 95 -9.60 3.05 -0.15
CA GLN A 95 -9.06 3.12 1.20
C GLN A 95 -8.99 1.73 1.83
N THR A 96 -10.00 0.89 1.65
CA THR A 96 -9.97 -0.50 2.13
C THR A 96 -8.78 -1.26 1.57
N ILE A 97 -8.57 -1.21 0.24
CA ILE A 97 -7.45 -1.87 -0.43
C ILE A 97 -6.10 -1.28 0.03
N TYR A 98 -6.03 0.04 0.21
CA TYR A 98 -4.85 0.74 0.69
C TYR A 98 -4.38 0.21 2.05
N TYR A 99 -5.30 0.03 2.98
CA TYR A 99 -5.00 -0.50 4.32
C TYR A 99 -4.74 -2.01 4.30
N GLU A 100 -5.45 -2.79 3.48
CA GLU A 100 -5.18 -4.22 3.30
C GLU A 100 -3.78 -4.47 2.75
N LEU A 101 -3.31 -3.64 1.82
CA LEU A 101 -1.94 -3.64 1.33
C LEU A 101 -0.93 -3.12 2.37
N GLY A 102 -1.37 -2.60 3.51
CA GLY A 102 -0.52 -2.13 4.60
C GLY A 102 0.26 -0.87 4.26
N MET A 103 -0.27 -0.02 3.39
CA MET A 103 0.39 1.22 2.96
C MET A 103 0.66 2.17 4.13
N ASP A 104 -0.25 2.24 5.09
CA ASP A 104 -0.08 2.98 6.35
C ASP A 104 1.13 2.50 7.16
N ARG A 105 1.32 1.18 7.21
CA ARG A 105 2.47 0.55 7.89
C ARG A 105 3.78 0.84 7.17
N ILE A 106 3.75 0.87 5.83
CA ILE A 106 4.89 1.24 5.00
C ILE A 106 5.25 2.71 5.26
N CYS A 107 4.27 3.61 5.27
CA CYS A 107 4.49 5.03 5.61
C CYS A 107 5.09 5.22 7.01
N ARG A 108 4.65 4.43 8.01
CA ARG A 108 5.26 4.44 9.35
C ARG A 108 6.71 3.95 9.34
N LYS A 109 7.06 2.93 8.55
CA LYS A 109 8.45 2.48 8.39
C LYS A 109 9.33 3.58 7.77
N ILE A 110 8.82 4.27 6.75
CA ILE A 110 9.51 5.40 6.10
C ILE A 110 9.71 6.54 7.09
N ARG A 111 8.69 6.89 7.87
CA ARG A 111 8.78 7.94 8.89
C ARG A 111 9.88 7.70 9.91
N ASN A 112 10.14 6.45 10.27
CA ASN A 112 11.22 6.10 11.20
C ASN A 112 12.64 6.29 10.62
N ARG A 113 12.75 6.45 9.30
CA ARG A 113 14.03 6.64 8.60
C ARG A 113 14.28 8.10 8.19
N HIS A 114 13.22 8.91 8.15
CA HIS A 114 13.25 10.29 7.67
C HIS A 114 12.67 11.24 8.69
N HIS A 115 13.19 12.46 8.73
CA HIS A 115 12.66 13.55 9.56
C HIS A 115 11.82 14.49 8.69
N TYR A 116 10.51 14.48 8.88
CA TYR A 116 9.55 15.41 8.29
C TYR A 116 8.34 15.58 9.21
N GLU A 117 7.63 16.70 9.10
CA GLU A 117 6.51 17.06 9.98
C GLU A 117 5.14 16.78 9.35
N TYR A 118 5.07 16.66 8.02
CA TYR A 118 3.82 16.40 7.30
C TYR A 118 3.37 14.94 7.44
N ASP A 119 2.07 14.71 7.22
CA ASP A 119 1.51 13.35 7.20
C ASP A 119 1.74 12.69 5.83
N LEU A 120 2.80 11.89 5.73
CA LEU A 120 3.14 11.14 4.52
C LEU A 120 2.03 10.17 4.12
N ASN A 121 1.34 9.55 5.11
CA ASN A 121 0.28 8.59 4.82
C ASN A 121 -0.92 9.28 4.18
N ALA A 122 -1.35 10.42 4.71
CA ALA A 122 -2.43 11.21 4.11
C ALA A 122 -2.06 11.68 2.69
N ILE A 123 -0.83 12.16 2.48
CA ILE A 123 -0.38 12.59 1.16
C ILE A 123 -0.40 11.43 0.16
N LEU A 124 0.17 10.27 0.53
CA LEU A 124 0.27 9.13 -0.38
C LEU A 124 -1.12 8.56 -0.71
N SER A 125 -1.98 8.40 0.29
CA SER A 125 -3.35 7.91 0.08
C SER A 125 -4.14 8.82 -0.86
N ASP A 126 -4.12 10.14 -0.62
CA ASP A 126 -4.82 11.10 -1.45
C ASP A 126 -4.29 11.13 -2.89
N LEU A 127 -2.98 11.02 -3.07
CA LEU A 127 -2.38 10.93 -4.41
C LEU A 127 -2.81 9.67 -5.16
N ILE A 128 -2.92 8.53 -4.47
CA ILE A 128 -3.39 7.28 -5.06
C ILE A 128 -4.88 7.38 -5.39
N TYR A 129 -5.70 7.82 -4.44
CA TYR A 129 -7.15 7.91 -4.64
C TYR A 129 -7.50 8.86 -5.78
N THR A 130 -6.90 10.04 -5.78
CA THR A 130 -7.14 11.02 -6.85
C THR A 130 -6.58 10.56 -8.20
N ARG A 131 -5.49 9.79 -8.23
CA ARG A 131 -4.97 9.21 -9.48
C ARG A 131 -5.96 8.25 -10.12
N VAL A 132 -6.71 7.51 -9.32
CA VAL A 132 -7.71 6.54 -9.81
C VAL A 132 -9.04 7.22 -10.15
N LEU A 133 -9.52 8.11 -9.29
CA LEU A 133 -10.86 8.71 -9.40
C LEU A 133 -10.90 9.93 -10.32
N GLU A 134 -9.90 10.79 -10.24
CA GLU A 134 -9.84 12.07 -10.98
C GLU A 134 -8.38 12.35 -11.39
N PRO A 135 -7.85 11.62 -12.41
CA PRO A 135 -6.46 11.75 -12.83
C PRO A 135 -6.12 13.17 -13.27
N GLY A 136 -5.05 13.73 -12.70
CA GLY A 136 -4.64 15.09 -13.01
C GLY A 136 -3.28 15.48 -12.48
N SER A 137 -3.00 16.77 -12.47
CA SER A 137 -1.79 17.35 -11.89
C SER A 137 -1.79 17.23 -10.36
N LYS A 138 -0.63 17.33 -9.71
CA LYS A 138 -0.53 17.34 -8.24
C LYS A 138 -1.37 18.45 -7.60
N ARG A 139 -1.49 19.59 -8.27
CA ARG A 139 -2.34 20.70 -7.85
C ARG A 139 -3.83 20.33 -7.92
N SER A 140 -4.28 19.70 -9.01
CA SER A 140 -5.67 19.25 -9.13
C SER A 140 -5.97 18.09 -8.17
N SER A 141 -5.04 17.16 -7.95
CA SER A 141 -5.18 16.11 -6.94
C SER A 141 -5.40 16.68 -5.54
N TYR A 142 -4.65 17.70 -5.14
CA TYR A 142 -4.85 18.37 -3.85
C TYR A 142 -6.23 19.05 -3.77
N ALA A 143 -6.68 19.69 -4.85
CA ALA A 143 -8.00 20.31 -4.90
C ALA A 143 -9.14 19.27 -4.86
N ALA A 144 -8.97 18.12 -5.51
CA ALA A 144 -9.91 17.00 -5.47
C ALA A 144 -10.00 16.38 -4.07
N ALA A 145 -8.85 16.13 -3.43
CA ALA A 145 -8.80 15.55 -2.09
C ALA A 145 -9.53 16.42 -1.03
N LYS A 146 -9.58 17.74 -1.21
CA LYS A 146 -10.37 18.64 -0.35
C LYS A 146 -11.88 18.37 -0.36
N LYS A 147 -12.37 17.61 -1.33
CA LYS A 147 -13.77 17.21 -1.43
C LYS A 147 -14.05 15.87 -0.72
N PHE A 148 -13.02 15.17 -0.25
CA PHE A 148 -13.17 13.94 0.50
C PHE A 148 -13.81 14.18 1.88
N LEU A 149 -14.37 13.13 2.47
CA LEU A 149 -14.88 13.18 3.86
C LEU A 149 -13.76 13.48 4.85
N GLU A 150 -12.56 13.01 4.54
CA GLU A 150 -11.31 13.27 5.28
C GLU A 150 -10.46 14.25 4.44
N PRO A 151 -10.63 15.56 4.61
CA PRO A 151 -9.87 16.52 3.83
C PRO A 151 -8.40 16.51 4.22
N PRO A 152 -7.49 16.92 3.31
CA PRO A 152 -6.06 16.98 3.58
C PRO A 152 -5.72 17.77 4.85
N THR A 153 -4.87 17.19 5.69
CA THR A 153 -4.31 17.83 6.89
C THR A 153 -2.93 18.44 6.64
N TYR A 154 -2.46 18.41 5.40
CA TYR A 154 -1.16 18.88 4.92
C TYR A 154 -1.34 20.01 3.90
N GLU A 155 -0.26 20.72 3.61
CA GLU A 155 -0.26 21.79 2.62
C GLU A 155 0.17 21.29 1.22
N GLN A 156 -0.24 22.00 0.17
CA GLN A 156 0.08 21.61 -1.21
C GLN A 156 1.59 21.45 -1.48
N HIS A 157 2.43 22.25 -0.85
CA HIS A 157 3.89 22.18 -1.03
C HIS A 157 4.51 20.92 -0.39
N ASP A 158 3.85 20.34 0.63
CA ASP A 158 4.32 19.11 1.27
C ASP A 158 4.23 17.91 0.34
N ILE A 159 3.33 17.94 -0.66
CA ILE A 159 3.24 16.91 -1.69
C ILE A 159 4.58 16.75 -2.41
N TYR A 160 5.22 17.85 -2.80
CA TYR A 160 6.49 17.79 -3.54
C TYR A 160 7.64 17.29 -2.66
N ARG A 161 7.65 17.66 -1.37
CA ARG A 161 8.60 17.12 -0.39
C ARG A 161 8.39 15.62 -0.17
N ALA A 162 7.13 15.20 -0.02
CA ALA A 162 6.75 13.81 0.14
C ALA A 162 7.15 12.96 -1.08
N LEU A 163 6.99 13.48 -2.30
CA LEU A 163 7.41 12.77 -3.52
C LEU A 163 8.91 12.47 -3.54
N SER A 164 9.77 13.37 -3.02
CA SER A 164 11.21 13.13 -2.92
C SER A 164 11.52 11.99 -1.93
N VAL A 165 10.83 11.96 -0.78
CA VAL A 165 10.97 10.88 0.20
C VAL A 165 10.46 9.55 -0.36
N LEU A 166 9.29 9.55 -1.01
CA LEU A 166 8.73 8.35 -1.65
C LEU A 166 9.64 7.80 -2.74
N ALA A 167 10.27 8.67 -3.54
CA ALA A 167 11.21 8.27 -4.57
C ALA A 167 12.46 7.61 -3.97
N SER A 168 13.00 8.14 -2.87
CA SER A 168 14.17 7.54 -2.20
C SER A 168 13.88 6.20 -1.53
N GLU A 169 12.63 5.90 -1.21
CA GLU A 169 12.19 4.65 -0.58
C GLU A 169 11.42 3.72 -1.55
N CYS A 170 11.56 3.95 -2.86
CA CYS A 170 10.82 3.24 -3.90
C CYS A 170 10.97 1.72 -3.78
N ASP A 171 12.18 1.21 -3.57
CA ASP A 171 12.46 -0.22 -3.44
C ASP A 171 11.80 -0.84 -2.20
N LEU A 172 11.85 -0.12 -1.07
CA LEU A 172 11.14 -0.55 0.14
C LEU A 172 9.64 -0.64 -0.12
N ILE A 173 9.06 0.40 -0.74
CA ILE A 173 7.62 0.45 -1.03
C ILE A 173 7.23 -0.73 -1.92
N GLN A 174 7.91 -0.95 -3.04
CA GLN A 174 7.64 -2.03 -3.98
C GLN A 174 7.74 -3.40 -3.30
N SER A 175 8.83 -3.64 -2.55
CA SER A 175 9.05 -4.90 -1.84
C SER A 175 7.96 -5.21 -0.82
N GLU A 176 7.57 -4.21 -0.02
CA GLU A 176 6.54 -4.39 1.02
C GLU A 176 5.15 -4.55 0.41
N VAL A 177 4.80 -3.76 -0.62
CA VAL A 177 3.52 -3.89 -1.34
C VAL A 177 3.41 -5.28 -1.97
N TYR A 178 4.47 -5.77 -2.63
CA TYR A 178 4.47 -7.12 -3.18
C TYR A 178 4.25 -8.18 -2.10
N LYS A 179 4.98 -8.11 -0.98
CA LYS A 179 4.81 -9.05 0.14
C LYS A 179 3.38 -9.04 0.67
N ASN A 180 2.81 -7.86 0.88
CA ASN A 180 1.49 -7.69 1.43
C ASN A 180 0.40 -8.11 0.44
N SER A 181 0.60 -7.89 -0.86
CA SER A 181 -0.35 -8.29 -1.90
C SER A 181 -0.67 -9.78 -1.89
N LYS A 182 0.29 -10.65 -1.49
CA LYS A 182 0.08 -12.10 -1.33
C LYS A 182 -0.99 -12.47 -0.30
N SER A 183 -1.33 -11.55 0.59
CA SER A 183 -2.41 -11.76 1.56
C SER A 183 -3.76 -11.22 1.08
N VAL A 184 -3.76 -10.37 0.07
CA VAL A 184 -4.98 -9.75 -0.50
C VAL A 184 -5.48 -10.58 -1.68
N ILE A 185 -4.55 -11.03 -2.54
CA ILE A 185 -4.86 -11.82 -3.73
C ILE A 185 -3.89 -13.01 -3.85
N ASN A 186 -4.32 -14.05 -4.56
CA ASN A 186 -3.43 -15.12 -4.95
C ASN A 186 -2.55 -14.64 -6.12
N ARG A 187 -1.22 -14.60 -5.93
CA ARG A 187 -0.26 -14.12 -6.94
C ARG A 187 0.23 -15.28 -7.80
N ASN A 188 0.18 -15.13 -9.11
CA ASN A 188 0.71 -16.08 -10.09
C ASN A 188 2.14 -15.68 -10.49
N ASP A 189 3.08 -15.82 -9.55
CA ASP A 189 4.48 -15.42 -9.70
C ASP A 189 5.39 -16.50 -10.32
N HIS A 190 4.81 -17.57 -10.87
CA HIS A 190 5.54 -18.58 -11.65
C HIS A 190 5.92 -18.10 -13.06
N ILE A 191 5.17 -17.16 -13.61
CA ILE A 191 5.41 -16.55 -14.92
C ILE A 191 5.59 -15.06 -14.70
N LEU A 192 6.68 -14.52 -15.25
CA LEU A 192 6.99 -13.10 -15.20
C LEU A 192 6.96 -12.51 -16.60
N TYR A 193 6.22 -11.44 -16.77
CA TYR A 193 6.26 -10.62 -17.97
C TYR A 193 7.07 -9.35 -17.69
N TYR A 194 7.88 -8.96 -18.64
CA TYR A 194 8.62 -7.71 -18.60
C TYR A 194 8.28 -6.88 -19.83
N ASP A 195 7.91 -5.64 -19.63
CA ASP A 195 7.69 -4.69 -20.71
C ASP A 195 8.29 -3.33 -20.34
N CYS A 196 8.80 -2.64 -21.36
CA CYS A 196 9.30 -1.27 -21.23
C CYS A 196 8.31 -0.29 -21.83
N THR A 197 8.12 0.81 -21.14
CA THR A 197 7.42 1.99 -21.66
C THR A 197 8.28 3.22 -21.50
N ASN A 198 7.90 4.33 -22.11
CA ASN A 198 8.59 5.60 -21.93
C ASN A 198 7.61 6.73 -21.66
N TYR A 199 8.09 7.73 -20.94
CA TYR A 199 7.39 8.97 -20.66
C TYR A 199 8.17 10.12 -21.25
N TYR A 200 7.55 10.94 -22.08
CA TYR A 200 8.16 12.14 -22.63
C TYR A 200 7.93 13.35 -21.71
N PHE A 201 8.83 14.30 -21.80
CA PHE A 201 8.76 15.56 -21.06
C PHE A 201 8.74 16.72 -22.04
N GLU A 202 7.86 17.67 -21.87
CA GLU A 202 7.75 18.87 -22.70
C GLU A 202 8.86 19.88 -22.32
N ILE A 203 10.11 19.46 -22.48
CA ILE A 203 11.33 20.25 -22.27
C ILE A 203 12.19 20.19 -23.53
N GLU A 204 12.97 21.24 -23.77
CA GLU A 204 13.85 21.32 -24.95
C GLU A 204 15.27 20.81 -24.67
N GLN A 205 15.67 20.71 -23.40
CA GLN A 205 17.02 20.28 -23.03
C GLN A 205 16.97 19.03 -22.14
N GLU A 206 18.00 18.21 -22.30
CA GLU A 206 18.17 17.04 -21.43
C GLU A 206 18.49 17.46 -19.99
N GLU A 207 17.85 16.79 -19.03
CA GLU A 207 18.06 17.02 -17.61
C GLU A 207 18.07 15.68 -16.84
N GLY A 208 19.14 15.36 -16.15
CA GLY A 208 19.26 14.09 -15.41
C GLY A 208 19.02 12.88 -16.32
N ASP A 209 18.07 12.03 -15.94
CA ASP A 209 17.66 10.83 -16.70
C ASP A 209 16.74 11.12 -17.89
N LYS A 210 16.23 12.35 -18.01
CA LYS A 210 15.46 12.80 -19.16
C LYS A 210 16.40 13.01 -20.34
N LYS A 211 16.50 12.01 -21.20
CA LYS A 211 17.43 11.96 -22.35
C LYS A 211 16.65 11.78 -23.65
N TYR A 212 17.23 12.30 -24.74
CA TYR A 212 16.74 11.98 -26.08
C TYR A 212 16.96 10.50 -26.36
N GLY A 213 15.91 9.81 -26.79
CA GLY A 213 15.95 8.39 -27.05
C GLY A 213 14.85 7.95 -28.00
N LYS A 214 14.78 6.64 -28.25
CA LYS A 214 13.75 6.08 -29.12
C LYS A 214 12.39 6.11 -28.40
N SER A 215 11.60 7.15 -28.67
CA SER A 215 10.23 7.27 -28.15
C SER A 215 9.29 6.30 -28.86
N LYS A 216 8.49 5.52 -28.13
CA LYS A 216 7.43 4.68 -28.68
C LYS A 216 6.32 5.51 -29.34
N GLU A 217 6.12 6.75 -28.90
CA GLU A 217 5.15 7.71 -29.46
C GLU A 217 5.74 8.59 -30.57
N HIS A 218 7.00 8.36 -30.98
CA HIS A 218 7.73 9.18 -31.98
C HIS A 218 7.79 10.67 -31.64
N ARG A 219 7.81 11.02 -30.35
CA ARG A 219 7.93 12.40 -29.88
C ARG A 219 9.39 12.86 -29.93
N PRO A 220 9.65 14.12 -30.33
CA PRO A 220 11.00 14.68 -30.38
C PRO A 220 11.54 15.16 -29.02
N ASN A 221 10.84 14.86 -27.95
CA ASN A 221 11.14 15.34 -26.60
C ASN A 221 12.03 14.35 -25.82
N PRO A 222 12.82 14.81 -24.82
CA PRO A 222 13.48 13.93 -23.88
C PRO A 222 12.51 12.98 -23.18
N ILE A 223 12.94 11.74 -22.97
CA ILE A 223 12.15 10.68 -22.35
C ILE A 223 12.86 10.10 -21.14
N ILE A 224 12.10 9.46 -20.27
CA ILE A 224 12.57 8.47 -19.29
C ILE A 224 11.94 7.13 -19.68
N GLN A 225 12.70 6.07 -19.58
CA GLN A 225 12.21 4.72 -19.78
C GLN A 225 11.83 4.10 -18.44
N MET A 226 10.79 3.27 -18.44
CA MET A 226 10.35 2.50 -17.28
C MET A 226 10.20 1.04 -17.71
N GLY A 227 10.92 0.15 -17.04
CA GLY A 227 10.70 -1.29 -17.13
C GLY A 227 9.76 -1.74 -16.03
N LEU A 228 8.73 -2.51 -16.38
CA LEU A 228 7.72 -3.02 -15.48
C LEU A 228 7.71 -4.54 -15.51
N PHE A 229 7.84 -5.17 -14.36
CA PHE A 229 7.58 -6.58 -14.17
C PHE A 229 6.14 -6.79 -13.69
N THR A 230 5.45 -7.72 -14.34
CA THR A 230 4.13 -8.19 -13.91
C THR A 230 4.16 -9.71 -13.73
N ASP A 231 3.25 -10.23 -12.90
CA ASP A 231 3.02 -11.67 -12.77
C ASP A 231 2.18 -12.23 -13.92
N GLY A 232 1.89 -13.54 -13.87
CA GLY A 232 1.11 -14.25 -14.87
C GLY A 232 -0.30 -13.74 -15.08
N ASP A 233 -0.85 -13.00 -14.11
CA ASP A 233 -2.18 -12.38 -14.16
C ASP A 233 -2.11 -10.89 -14.54
N GLY A 234 -0.92 -10.40 -14.90
CA GLY A 234 -0.69 -9.01 -15.30
C GLY A 234 -0.64 -8.00 -14.14
N ILE A 235 -0.53 -8.49 -12.90
CA ILE A 235 -0.46 -7.60 -11.73
C ILE A 235 0.99 -7.18 -11.50
N PRO A 236 1.28 -5.87 -11.32
CA PRO A 236 2.62 -5.37 -11.11
C PRO A 236 3.35 -6.01 -9.93
N LEU A 237 4.62 -6.32 -10.13
CA LEU A 237 5.55 -6.84 -9.14
C LEU A 237 6.55 -5.77 -8.72
N ALA A 238 7.22 -5.18 -9.72
CA ALA A 238 8.23 -4.16 -9.54
C ALA A 238 8.40 -3.35 -10.81
N PHE A 239 8.92 -2.15 -10.68
CA PHE A 239 9.35 -1.34 -11.80
C PHE A 239 10.70 -0.68 -11.51
N SER A 240 11.40 -0.29 -12.56
CA SER A 240 12.58 0.54 -12.47
C SER A 240 12.57 1.59 -13.58
N THR A 241 13.22 2.72 -13.33
CA THR A 241 13.34 3.81 -14.32
C THR A 241 14.76 3.92 -14.79
N PHE A 242 14.94 4.24 -16.08
CA PHE A 242 16.22 4.33 -16.76
C PHE A 242 16.31 5.60 -17.58
N PRO A 243 17.53 6.11 -17.83
CA PRO A 243 17.75 7.20 -18.76
C PRO A 243 17.14 6.91 -20.14
N GLY A 244 16.56 7.93 -20.77
CA GLY A 244 15.84 7.80 -22.04
C GLY A 244 16.66 7.27 -23.22
N ASN A 245 17.99 7.39 -23.17
CA ASN A 245 18.92 6.87 -24.18
C ASN A 245 19.46 5.46 -23.90
N GLN A 246 19.02 4.81 -22.81
CA GLN A 246 19.44 3.44 -22.49
C GLN A 246 18.75 2.42 -23.40
N ASN A 247 19.47 1.36 -23.76
CA ASN A 247 18.88 0.24 -24.51
C ASN A 247 18.01 -0.59 -23.57
N GLU A 248 16.79 -0.93 -24.02
CA GLU A 248 15.81 -1.75 -23.26
C GLU A 248 16.38 -3.11 -22.82
N GLN A 249 17.26 -3.72 -23.62
CA GLN A 249 17.88 -5.00 -23.25
C GLN A 249 18.82 -4.90 -22.04
N LYS A 250 19.43 -3.73 -21.81
CA LYS A 250 20.30 -3.50 -20.65
C LYS A 250 19.52 -3.14 -19.38
N SER A 251 18.23 -2.94 -19.47
CA SER A 251 17.38 -2.66 -18.32
C SER A 251 16.97 -3.93 -17.54
N LEU A 252 17.34 -5.11 -18.04
CA LEU A 252 17.12 -6.42 -17.40
C LEU A 252 18.31 -6.89 -16.54
N GLU A 253 19.47 -6.21 -16.62
CA GLU A 253 20.64 -6.49 -15.79
C GLU A 253 20.59 -5.69 -14.48
#